data_fb735903a99ad678449c1cae98e6848b
#
_entry.id   fb735903a99ad678449c1cae98e6848b
#
_cell.length_a   1.000
_cell.length_b   1.000
_cell.length_c   1.000
_cell.angle_alpha   90.00
_cell.angle_beta   90.00
_cell.angle_gamma   90.00
#
_symmetry.space_group_name_H-M   'P 1'
#
loop_
_entity.id
_entity.type
_entity.pdbx_description
1 polymer ?
#
loop_
_entity_poly.entity_id
_entity_poly.type
_entity_poly.pdbx_seq_one_letter_code
_entity_poly.pdbx_strand_id
1 'polypeptide(L)'
;EPLFPGEGGKLDYECCKMLDDRGVNVAVMTDGPVTAINVLLYEIGEAVRKGMDPVRALGMVTVNAARILGIEDRVGSLAVGMDADILVWSALPSLAADAVLERVIIDGKTVFEVTK
;
A
#
# COMPACT_ATOMS: atom_id res chain seq x y z
N GLU A 1 -6.76 -4.92 -27.37
CA GLU A 1 -5.48 -4.36 -27.85
C GLU A 1 -4.94 -3.42 -26.79
N PRO A 2 -3.66 -3.48 -26.42
CA PRO A 2 -3.10 -2.52 -25.48
C PRO A 2 -3.15 -1.11 -26.06
N LEU A 3 -3.54 -0.15 -25.23
CA LEU A 3 -3.66 1.26 -25.62
C LEU A 3 -2.33 1.87 -26.08
N PHE A 4 -1.19 1.26 -25.69
CA PHE A 4 0.14 1.66 -26.14
C PHE A 4 1.00 0.44 -26.44
N PRO A 5 1.69 0.39 -27.60
CA PRO A 5 2.66 -0.67 -27.90
C PRO A 5 3.80 -0.64 -26.88
N GLY A 6 3.95 -1.71 -26.12
CA GLY A 6 5.00 -1.85 -25.09
C GLY A 6 4.54 -1.71 -23.65
N GLU A 7 3.36 -1.13 -23.37
CA GLU A 7 2.78 -1.02 -22.03
C GLU A 7 1.70 -2.06 -21.72
N GLY A 8 1.40 -2.94 -22.65
CA GLY A 8 0.32 -3.93 -22.52
C GLY A 8 0.79 -5.31 -22.06
N GLY A 9 1.90 -5.40 -21.36
CA GLY A 9 2.26 -6.60 -20.63
C GLY A 9 1.19 -6.89 -19.57
N LYS A 10 0.79 -8.16 -19.43
CA LYS A 10 0.01 -8.63 -18.28
C LYS A 10 0.61 -8.01 -17.02
N LEU A 11 -0.23 -7.34 -16.22
CA LEU A 11 0.16 -6.83 -14.91
C LEU A 11 0.78 -7.99 -14.11
N ASP A 12 2.09 -7.98 -13.98
CA ASP A 12 2.83 -9.04 -13.33
C ASP A 12 3.28 -8.58 -11.96
N TYR A 13 2.42 -8.85 -10.98
CA TYR A 13 2.72 -8.53 -9.58
C TYR A 13 3.89 -9.35 -9.00
N GLU A 14 4.39 -10.36 -9.72
CA GLU A 14 5.64 -11.06 -9.34
C GLU A 14 6.85 -10.11 -9.41
N CYS A 15 6.81 -9.10 -10.28
CA CYS A 15 7.90 -8.13 -10.37
C CYS A 15 8.11 -7.37 -9.05
N CYS A 16 7.06 -7.05 -8.31
CA CYS A 16 7.17 -6.40 -7.01
C CYS A 16 8.00 -7.24 -6.04
N LYS A 17 7.67 -8.53 -5.93
CA LYS A 17 8.43 -9.48 -5.10
C LYS A 17 9.86 -9.63 -5.57
N MET A 18 10.08 -9.80 -6.87
CA MET A 18 11.43 -9.98 -7.44
C MET A 18 12.34 -8.78 -7.19
N LEU A 19 11.83 -7.57 -7.28
CA LEU A 19 12.58 -6.35 -7.00
C LEU A 19 12.85 -6.19 -5.51
N ASP A 20 11.85 -6.42 -4.68
CA ASP A 20 11.94 -6.35 -3.23
C ASP A 20 12.94 -7.38 -2.68
N ASP A 21 12.93 -8.63 -3.16
CA ASP A 21 13.91 -9.67 -2.81
C ASP A 21 15.36 -9.31 -3.19
N ARG A 22 15.54 -8.41 -4.14
CA ARG A 22 16.85 -7.86 -4.55
C ARG A 22 17.23 -6.57 -3.80
N GLY A 23 16.42 -6.15 -2.83
CA GLY A 23 16.68 -4.95 -2.02
C GLY A 23 16.32 -3.64 -2.71
N VAL A 24 15.56 -3.68 -3.82
CA VAL A 24 15.05 -2.47 -4.45
C VAL A 24 13.88 -1.92 -3.61
N ASN A 25 13.90 -0.61 -3.33
CA ASN A 25 12.78 0.04 -2.65
C ASN A 25 11.62 0.22 -3.62
N VAL A 26 10.59 -0.60 -3.48
CA VAL A 26 9.42 -0.63 -4.37
C VAL A 26 8.22 0.04 -3.68
N ALA A 27 7.52 0.89 -4.41
CA ALA A 27 6.20 1.39 -4.04
C ALA A 27 5.20 1.10 -5.17
N VAL A 28 3.93 0.98 -4.83
CA VAL A 28 2.83 0.75 -5.76
C VAL A 28 1.93 1.97 -5.77
N MET A 29 1.43 2.31 -6.96
CA MET A 29 0.50 3.41 -7.17
C MET A 29 -0.58 3.00 -8.18
N THR A 30 -1.75 3.58 -8.10
CA THR A 30 -2.86 3.32 -9.03
C THR A 30 -2.75 4.08 -10.35
N ASP A 31 -1.89 5.11 -10.41
CA ASP A 31 -1.79 6.02 -11.58
C ASP A 31 -3.16 6.56 -12.02
N GLY A 32 -3.95 7.00 -11.03
CA GLY A 32 -5.32 7.50 -11.32
C GLY A 32 -5.34 8.63 -12.36
N PRO A 33 -6.24 8.60 -13.34
CA PRO A 33 -7.44 7.76 -13.42
C PRO A 33 -7.27 6.41 -14.18
N VAL A 34 -6.05 6.00 -14.50
CA VAL A 34 -5.79 4.74 -15.23
C VAL A 34 -6.36 3.55 -14.45
N THR A 35 -6.07 3.51 -13.15
CA THR A 35 -6.69 2.58 -12.21
C THR A 35 -7.43 3.39 -11.13
N ALA A 36 -8.57 2.89 -10.66
CA ALA A 36 -9.34 3.56 -9.63
C ALA A 36 -8.54 3.69 -8.32
N ILE A 37 -8.51 4.88 -7.73
CA ILE A 37 -7.71 5.19 -6.55
C ILE A 37 -8.03 4.29 -5.34
N ASN A 38 -9.25 3.78 -5.25
CA ASN A 38 -9.74 2.93 -4.15
C ASN A 38 -9.29 1.46 -4.24
N VAL A 39 -8.57 1.05 -5.30
CA VAL A 39 -8.09 -0.34 -5.44
C VAL A 39 -6.63 -0.54 -5.04
N LEU A 40 -5.98 0.46 -4.46
CA LEU A 40 -4.56 0.40 -4.08
C LEU A 40 -4.23 -0.81 -3.17
N LEU A 41 -5.09 -1.09 -2.19
CA LEU A 41 -4.91 -2.26 -1.31
C LEU A 41 -5.15 -3.59 -2.02
N TYR A 42 -6.01 -3.61 -3.04
CA TYR A 42 -6.18 -4.80 -3.89
C TYR A 42 -4.89 -5.11 -4.65
N GLU A 43 -4.22 -4.11 -5.19
CA GLU A 43 -2.96 -4.30 -5.94
C GLU A 43 -1.85 -4.91 -5.08
N ILE A 44 -1.68 -4.45 -3.84
CA ILE A 44 -0.71 -5.10 -2.93
C ILE A 44 -1.16 -6.50 -2.51
N GLY A 45 -2.46 -6.75 -2.41
CA GLY A 45 -3.02 -8.10 -2.20
C GLY A 45 -2.67 -9.06 -3.33
N GLU A 46 -2.61 -8.59 -4.59
CA GLU A 46 -2.15 -9.40 -5.72
C GLU A 46 -0.67 -9.77 -5.57
N ALA A 47 0.18 -8.84 -5.12
CA ALA A 47 1.59 -9.16 -4.84
C ALA A 47 1.73 -10.23 -3.73
N VAL A 48 0.87 -10.17 -2.70
CA VAL A 48 0.82 -11.21 -1.65
C VAL A 48 0.38 -12.56 -2.22
N ARG A 49 -0.62 -12.60 -3.09
CA ARG A 49 -1.05 -13.83 -3.78
C ARG A 49 0.06 -14.42 -4.65
N LYS A 50 1.01 -13.62 -5.11
CA LYS A 50 2.21 -14.03 -5.84
C LYS A 50 3.39 -14.40 -4.93
N GLY A 51 3.16 -14.49 -3.62
CA GLY A 51 4.13 -14.98 -2.64
C GLY A 51 4.96 -13.90 -1.95
N MET A 52 4.56 -12.63 -2.03
CA MET A 52 5.16 -11.57 -1.24
C MET A 52 4.69 -11.64 0.22
N ASP A 53 5.58 -11.33 1.17
CA ASP A 53 5.19 -11.20 2.57
C ASP A 53 4.17 -10.07 2.76
N PRO A 54 3.05 -10.31 3.48
CA PRO A 54 1.97 -9.32 3.61
C PRO A 54 2.38 -8.02 4.28
N VAL A 55 3.31 -8.05 5.23
CA VAL A 55 3.80 -6.85 5.93
C VAL A 55 4.71 -6.05 5.00
N ARG A 56 5.57 -6.73 4.23
CA ARG A 56 6.41 -6.08 3.21
C ARG A 56 5.55 -5.47 2.10
N ALA A 57 4.47 -6.13 1.69
CA ALA A 57 3.51 -5.59 0.73
C ALA A 57 2.85 -4.30 1.24
N LEU A 58 2.44 -4.23 2.53
CA LEU A 58 1.97 -2.98 3.14
C LEU A 58 3.05 -1.89 3.13
N GLY A 59 4.30 -2.24 3.29
CA GLY A 59 5.42 -1.31 3.18
C GLY A 59 5.45 -0.56 1.84
N MET A 60 5.01 -1.19 0.74
CA MET A 60 4.99 -0.58 -0.60
C MET A 60 4.02 0.60 -0.73
N VAL A 61 3.01 0.69 0.13
CA VAL A 61 2.04 1.79 0.15
C VAL A 61 2.18 2.68 1.40
N THR A 62 3.22 2.46 2.19
CA THR A 62 3.52 3.22 3.41
C THR A 62 4.99 3.67 3.44
N VAL A 63 5.85 3.00 4.20
CA VAL A 63 7.24 3.40 4.45
C VAL A 63 8.09 3.45 3.18
N ASN A 64 7.88 2.53 2.22
CA ASN A 64 8.64 2.54 0.97
C ASN A 64 8.28 3.75 0.11
N ALA A 65 6.99 4.07 0.01
CA ALA A 65 6.51 5.27 -0.68
C ALA A 65 7.05 6.54 -0.01
N ALA A 66 7.02 6.61 1.32
CA ALA A 66 7.57 7.72 2.08
C ALA A 66 9.08 7.93 1.79
N ARG A 67 9.87 6.84 1.73
CA ARG A 67 11.30 6.90 1.37
C ARG A 67 11.54 7.40 -0.04
N ILE A 68 10.72 6.97 -1.01
CA ILE A 68 10.84 7.46 -2.41
C ILE A 68 10.57 8.96 -2.47
N LEU A 69 9.63 9.46 -1.66
CA LEU A 69 9.29 10.87 -1.59
C LEU A 69 10.22 11.69 -0.67
N GLY A 70 11.10 11.05 0.11
CA GLY A 70 12.02 11.71 1.03
C GLY A 70 11.31 12.33 2.25
N ILE A 71 10.23 11.71 2.73
CA ILE A 71 9.42 12.17 3.88
C ILE A 71 9.26 11.09 4.96
N GLU A 72 10.10 10.06 4.93
CA GLU A 72 10.06 8.92 5.85
C GLU A 72 10.40 9.27 7.31
N ASP A 73 10.95 10.43 7.55
CA ASP A 73 11.20 10.99 8.88
C ASP A 73 9.93 11.52 9.56
N ARG A 74 8.85 11.70 8.79
CA ARG A 74 7.56 12.22 9.27
C ARG A 74 6.43 11.21 9.18
N VAL A 75 6.36 10.43 8.09
CA VAL A 75 5.21 9.58 7.76
C VAL A 75 5.65 8.19 7.27
N GLY A 76 4.69 7.28 7.14
CA GLY A 76 4.89 5.94 6.57
C GLY A 76 5.22 4.86 7.59
N SER A 77 5.47 5.21 8.87
CA SER A 77 5.73 4.27 9.97
C SER A 77 5.06 4.73 11.26
N LEU A 78 4.90 3.81 12.19
CA LEU A 78 4.44 4.09 13.55
C LEU A 78 5.65 4.16 14.48
N ALA A 79 6.10 5.38 14.80
CA ALA A 79 7.22 5.63 15.69
C ALA A 79 7.02 6.93 16.47
N VAL A 80 7.66 7.04 17.62
CA VAL A 80 7.62 8.27 18.43
C VAL A 80 8.24 9.42 17.65
N GLY A 81 7.52 10.54 17.59
CA GLY A 81 7.96 11.75 16.88
C GLY A 81 7.47 11.86 15.45
N MET A 82 6.81 10.83 14.92
CA MET A 82 6.19 10.87 13.59
C MET A 82 4.78 11.47 13.63
N ASP A 83 4.31 11.93 12.48
CA ASP A 83 2.93 12.41 12.31
C ASP A 83 1.96 11.26 12.62
N ALA A 84 0.92 11.56 13.40
CA ALA A 84 -0.03 10.56 13.87
C ALA A 84 -1.16 10.32 12.83
N ASP A 85 -0.79 9.81 11.65
CA ASP A 85 -1.69 9.39 10.57
C ASP A 85 -1.80 7.87 10.61
N ILE A 86 -2.92 7.37 11.17
CA ILE A 86 -3.06 5.96 11.54
C ILE A 86 -4.37 5.40 11.00
N LEU A 87 -4.30 4.23 10.37
CA LEU A 87 -5.44 3.43 9.99
C LEU A 87 -5.55 2.22 10.92
N VAL A 88 -6.74 1.99 11.48
CA VAL A 88 -7.04 0.81 12.29
C VAL A 88 -7.95 -0.11 11.49
N TRP A 89 -7.52 -1.35 11.32
CA TRP A 89 -8.20 -2.38 10.54
C TRP A 89 -8.58 -3.57 11.42
N SER A 90 -9.68 -4.24 11.09
CA SER A 90 -10.11 -5.47 11.77
C SER A 90 -9.18 -6.65 11.52
N ALA A 91 -8.44 -6.64 10.43
CA ALA A 91 -7.45 -7.63 10.02
C ALA A 91 -6.40 -6.98 9.12
N LEU A 92 -5.35 -7.73 8.76
CA LEU A 92 -4.29 -7.24 7.87
C LEU A 92 -4.84 -7.02 6.45
N PRO A 93 -4.97 -5.79 5.95
CA PRO A 93 -5.71 -5.49 4.72
C PRO A 93 -5.01 -5.98 3.44
N SER A 94 -3.70 -6.25 3.49
CA SER A 94 -2.97 -6.87 2.37
C SER A 94 -3.19 -8.37 2.24
N LEU A 95 -3.76 -9.02 3.26
CA LEU A 95 -3.97 -10.47 3.31
C LEU A 95 -5.45 -10.85 3.33
N ALA A 96 -6.26 -10.13 4.10
CA ALA A 96 -7.66 -10.42 4.34
C ALA A 96 -8.56 -9.52 3.47
N ALA A 97 -9.21 -10.11 2.46
CA ALA A 97 -10.11 -9.37 1.56
C ALA A 97 -11.36 -8.81 2.27
N ASP A 98 -11.70 -9.35 3.43
CA ASP A 98 -12.80 -8.93 4.30
C ASP A 98 -12.35 -7.99 5.43
N ALA A 99 -11.10 -7.53 5.42
CA ALA A 99 -10.62 -6.54 6.38
C ALA A 99 -11.44 -5.24 6.29
N VAL A 100 -11.97 -4.82 7.42
CA VAL A 100 -12.77 -3.60 7.55
C VAL A 100 -11.91 -2.49 8.15
N LEU A 101 -11.93 -1.30 7.55
CA LEU A 101 -11.35 -0.11 8.13
C LEU A 101 -12.25 0.37 9.28
N GLU A 102 -11.76 0.26 10.51
CA GLU A 102 -12.51 0.58 11.72
C GLU A 102 -12.34 2.02 12.16
N ARG A 103 -11.14 2.59 11.96
CA ARG A 103 -10.84 3.97 12.37
C ARG A 103 -9.79 4.60 11.47
N VAL A 104 -9.94 5.91 11.23
CA VAL A 104 -8.94 6.77 10.57
C VAL A 104 -8.58 7.90 11.54
N ILE A 105 -7.29 8.06 11.78
CA ILE A 105 -6.71 9.12 12.57
C ILE A 105 -5.81 9.94 11.65
N ILE A 106 -5.99 11.26 11.64
CA ILE A 106 -5.15 12.21 10.90
C ILE A 106 -4.68 13.28 11.89
N ASP A 107 -3.38 13.51 11.92
CA ASP A 107 -2.75 14.46 12.85
C ASP A 107 -3.21 14.23 14.31
N GLY A 108 -3.27 12.97 14.73
CA GLY A 108 -3.70 12.55 16.06
C GLY A 108 -5.19 12.68 16.35
N LYS A 109 -6.01 13.07 15.38
CA LYS A 109 -7.46 13.24 15.54
C LYS A 109 -8.23 12.17 14.81
N THR A 110 -9.17 11.51 15.48
CA THR A 110 -10.09 10.57 14.81
C THR A 110 -11.01 11.34 13.86
N VAL A 111 -10.91 11.04 12.56
CA VAL A 111 -11.73 11.64 11.50
C VAL A 111 -12.80 10.70 10.97
N PHE A 112 -12.64 9.40 11.22
CA PHE A 112 -13.62 8.36 10.88
C PHE A 112 -13.55 7.24 11.91
N GLU A 113 -14.70 6.72 12.30
CA GLU A 113 -14.85 5.55 13.16
C GLU A 113 -16.15 4.82 12.84
N VAL A 114 -16.09 3.49 12.73
CA VAL A 114 -17.29 2.65 12.56
C VAL A 114 -18.06 2.63 13.88
N THR A 115 -19.29 3.11 13.87
CA THR A 115 -20.21 2.99 15.00
C THR A 115 -20.72 1.55 15.08
N LYS A 116 -20.48 0.86 16.18
CA LYS A 116 -21.05 -0.47 16.46
C LYS A 116 -22.50 -0.36 16.84
#